data_47d694ce3b707f552fe7b312eae99ebb
#
_entry.id   47d694ce3b707f552fe7b312eae99ebb
#
_cell.length_a   1.000
_cell.length_b   1.000
_cell.length_c   1.000
_cell.angle_alpha   90.00
_cell.angle_beta   90.00
_cell.angle_gamma   90.00
#
_symmetry.space_group_name_H-M   'P 1'
#
loop_
_entity.id
_entity.type
_entity.pdbx_description
1 polymer ?
#
loop_
_entity_poly.entity_id
_entity_poly.type
_entity_poly.pdbx_seq_one_letter_code
_entity_poly.pdbx_strand_id
1 'polypeptide(L)'
;MKKLTALFLSLLLVLTMTAALAETDITLWTFPIGDWGNSEKVDEMLAAFNAVHPDIKVTVEYLDYTNGDAQITTAIEAKTTPDIVMEGPERLVANWAAAGKMLPLNDLWTDETIADINANNASVVATCQGADGNYYMYPLCMTAHCMVINKTAFEAADAMQYIDQETHTWTTEGFENALRALVNAGYFPTGLIYCSGQGGDQGTRALVTNLYDGRFTNEEHTLYTMDSEANIKGLTKLQELANEGLITFDASINGGEEIALFVNGTSQMAFCWNAAQVANNKDKLADGIELFPMAFPSEDGVPRLDGGVWGFGLFDNGDDEKVAA
;
A
#
# COMPACT_ATOMS: atom_id res chain seq x y z
N MET A 1 22.59 -4.41 -67.51
CA MET A 1 21.40 -3.79 -66.88
C MET A 1 20.58 -4.78 -66.07
N LYS A 2 20.13 -5.94 -66.56
CA LYS A 2 19.31 -6.91 -65.79
C LYS A 2 19.98 -7.49 -64.54
N LYS A 3 21.31 -7.63 -64.48
CA LYS A 3 22.04 -8.12 -63.30
C LYS A 3 22.23 -7.04 -62.20
N LEU A 4 22.29 -5.76 -62.55
CA LEU A 4 22.35 -4.66 -61.59
C LEU A 4 20.98 -4.41 -60.95
N THR A 5 19.89 -4.57 -61.71
CA THR A 5 18.52 -4.41 -61.18
C THR A 5 18.17 -5.54 -60.19
N ALA A 6 18.65 -6.79 -60.42
CA ALA A 6 18.45 -7.89 -59.50
C ALA A 6 19.22 -7.71 -58.20
N LEU A 7 20.44 -7.14 -58.25
CA LEU A 7 21.24 -6.85 -57.09
C LEU A 7 20.64 -5.70 -56.25
N PHE A 8 20.06 -4.67 -56.88
CA PHE A 8 19.36 -3.58 -56.21
C PHE A 8 18.05 -4.02 -55.59
N LEU A 9 17.29 -4.93 -56.25
CA LEU A 9 16.07 -5.50 -55.67
C LEU A 9 16.36 -6.42 -54.47
N SER A 10 17.46 -7.21 -54.52
CA SER A 10 17.86 -8.06 -53.40
C SER A 10 18.39 -7.23 -52.23
N LEU A 11 19.08 -6.09 -52.47
CA LEU A 11 19.52 -5.19 -51.44
C LEU A 11 18.35 -4.41 -50.80
N LEU A 12 17.32 -4.04 -51.60
CA LEU A 12 16.09 -3.45 -51.11
C LEU A 12 15.26 -4.42 -50.28
N LEU A 13 15.24 -5.71 -50.63
CA LEU A 13 14.56 -6.76 -49.87
C LEU A 13 15.27 -7.06 -48.53
N VAL A 14 16.59 -6.92 -48.47
CA VAL A 14 17.36 -7.10 -47.22
C VAL A 14 17.22 -5.88 -46.32
N LEU A 15 16.99 -4.68 -46.85
CA LEU A 15 16.73 -3.47 -46.06
C LEU A 15 15.28 -3.34 -45.58
N THR A 16 14.34 -4.17 -46.09
CA THR A 16 12.95 -4.21 -45.63
C THR A 16 12.65 -5.40 -44.71
N MET A 17 13.63 -6.25 -44.43
CA MET A 17 13.63 -7.09 -43.26
C MET A 17 14.06 -6.27 -42.03
N THR A 18 13.32 -5.23 -41.68
CA THR A 18 13.05 -4.97 -40.30
C THR A 18 12.33 -6.24 -39.85
N ALA A 19 13.07 -7.15 -39.20
CA ALA A 19 12.40 -8.16 -38.39
C ALA A 19 11.32 -7.40 -37.63
N ALA A 20 10.05 -7.69 -37.90
CA ALA A 20 9.04 -7.45 -36.90
C ALA A 20 9.52 -8.29 -35.73
N LEU A 21 10.22 -7.66 -34.77
CA LEU A 21 10.47 -8.28 -33.49
C LEU A 21 9.09 -8.74 -33.04
N ALA A 22 8.95 -10.02 -32.75
CA ALA A 22 7.69 -10.52 -32.23
C ALA A 22 7.42 -9.67 -30.98
N GLU A 23 6.27 -9.00 -30.94
CA GLU A 23 5.87 -8.18 -29.82
C GLU A 23 5.56 -9.15 -28.66
N THR A 24 6.29 -9.04 -27.54
CA THR A 24 6.03 -9.85 -26.35
C THR A 24 4.94 -9.16 -25.54
N ASP A 25 3.78 -9.79 -25.43
CA ASP A 25 2.66 -9.27 -24.62
C ASP A 25 2.85 -9.65 -23.15
N ILE A 26 3.03 -8.65 -22.28
CA ILE A 26 3.14 -8.78 -20.82
C ILE A 26 1.87 -8.26 -20.17
N THR A 27 1.35 -9.00 -19.20
CA THR A 27 0.21 -8.59 -18.37
C THR A 27 0.67 -8.15 -16.98
N LEU A 28 0.27 -6.95 -16.57
CA LEU A 28 0.52 -6.38 -15.26
C LEU A 28 -0.80 -6.14 -14.54
N TRP A 29 -0.96 -6.74 -13.37
CA TRP A 29 -2.07 -6.41 -12.47
C TRP A 29 -1.58 -5.53 -11.34
N THR A 30 -2.26 -4.40 -11.10
CA THR A 30 -1.85 -3.41 -10.11
C THR A 30 -2.99 -2.97 -9.20
N PHE A 31 -2.68 -2.75 -7.94
CA PHE A 31 -3.55 -2.06 -7.00
C PHE A 31 -3.40 -0.53 -7.11
N PRO A 32 -4.38 0.26 -6.63
CA PRO A 32 -4.34 1.72 -6.71
C PRO A 32 -3.38 2.32 -5.68
N ILE A 33 -2.09 2.06 -5.84
CA ILE A 33 -1.00 2.48 -4.96
C ILE A 33 -0.29 3.67 -5.60
N GLY A 34 -0.44 4.86 -5.02
CA GLY A 34 0.13 6.09 -5.58
C GLY A 34 -0.31 6.32 -7.03
N ASP A 35 0.63 6.61 -7.90
CA ASP A 35 0.35 6.83 -9.32
C ASP A 35 -0.08 5.56 -10.09
N TRP A 36 0.16 4.38 -9.54
CA TRP A 36 -0.30 3.11 -10.12
C TRP A 36 -1.82 2.92 -10.08
N GLY A 37 -2.53 3.73 -9.29
CA GLY A 37 -4.00 3.81 -9.31
C GLY A 37 -4.57 4.79 -10.34
N ASN A 38 -3.72 5.50 -11.07
CA ASN A 38 -4.10 6.52 -12.05
C ASN A 38 -3.70 6.07 -13.45
N SER A 39 -4.68 5.70 -14.29
CA SER A 39 -4.42 5.18 -15.63
C SER A 39 -3.66 6.15 -16.53
N GLU A 40 -3.92 7.47 -16.42
CA GLU A 40 -3.19 8.47 -17.21
C GLU A 40 -1.69 8.48 -16.84
N LYS A 41 -1.36 8.34 -15.55
CA LYS A 41 0.02 8.27 -15.08
C LYS A 41 0.70 6.96 -15.47
N VAL A 42 -0.02 5.86 -15.40
CA VAL A 42 0.47 4.55 -15.86
C VAL A 42 0.72 4.59 -17.36
N ASP A 43 -0.16 5.17 -18.17
CA ASP A 43 0.03 5.34 -19.61
C ASP A 43 1.27 6.20 -19.93
N GLU A 44 1.53 7.27 -19.17
CA GLU A 44 2.76 8.08 -19.28
C GLU A 44 4.03 7.24 -18.98
N MET A 45 4.01 6.41 -17.92
CA MET A 45 5.11 5.52 -17.56
C MET A 45 5.34 4.45 -18.63
N LEU A 46 4.27 3.81 -19.12
CA LEU A 46 4.35 2.82 -20.19
C LEU A 46 4.81 3.41 -21.53
N ALA A 47 4.42 4.63 -21.86
CA ALA A 47 4.92 5.32 -23.04
C ALA A 47 6.44 5.56 -22.96
N ALA A 48 6.96 5.92 -21.77
CA ALA A 48 8.41 6.05 -21.56
C ALA A 48 9.13 4.69 -21.65
N PHE A 49 8.55 3.64 -21.09
CA PHE A 49 9.07 2.27 -21.20
C PHE A 49 9.10 1.79 -22.65
N ASN A 50 8.01 1.93 -23.39
CA ASN A 50 7.91 1.50 -24.79
C ASN A 50 8.85 2.28 -25.72
N ALA A 51 9.26 3.51 -25.36
CA ALA A 51 10.26 4.25 -26.11
C ALA A 51 11.65 3.58 -26.07
N VAL A 52 11.93 2.79 -25.02
CA VAL A 52 13.19 2.05 -24.83
C VAL A 52 13.04 0.59 -25.22
N HIS A 53 11.87 0.00 -24.97
CA HIS A 53 11.51 -1.40 -25.24
C HIS A 53 10.29 -1.49 -26.17
N PRO A 54 10.46 -1.16 -27.48
CA PRO A 54 9.33 -1.13 -28.43
C PRO A 54 8.82 -2.50 -28.83
N ASP A 55 9.52 -3.56 -28.47
CA ASP A 55 9.21 -4.97 -28.68
C ASP A 55 8.41 -5.61 -27.52
N ILE A 56 8.20 -4.87 -26.42
CA ILE A 56 7.41 -5.33 -25.28
C ILE A 56 6.15 -4.48 -25.17
N LYS A 57 5.00 -5.15 -25.15
CA LYS A 57 3.72 -4.50 -24.91
C LYS A 57 3.16 -4.90 -23.55
N VAL A 58 2.95 -3.93 -22.68
CA VAL A 58 2.37 -4.15 -21.36
C VAL A 58 0.89 -3.80 -21.35
N THR A 59 0.05 -4.76 -20.96
CA THR A 59 -1.39 -4.55 -20.72
C THR A 59 -1.63 -4.52 -19.23
N VAL A 60 -2.27 -3.43 -18.72
CA VAL A 60 -2.51 -3.24 -17.29
C VAL A 60 -3.95 -3.53 -16.93
N GLU A 61 -4.17 -4.31 -15.89
CA GLU A 61 -5.46 -4.49 -15.22
C GLU A 61 -5.40 -3.85 -13.82
N TYR A 62 -6.41 -3.04 -13.52
CA TYR A 62 -6.52 -2.32 -12.26
C TYR A 62 -7.40 -3.10 -11.30
N LEU A 63 -6.82 -3.52 -10.18
CA LEU A 63 -7.50 -4.22 -9.11
C LEU A 63 -8.04 -3.23 -8.07
N ASP A 64 -8.99 -3.68 -7.29
CA ASP A 64 -9.47 -2.96 -6.11
C ASP A 64 -9.14 -3.74 -4.82
N TYR A 65 -9.07 -3.05 -3.68
CA TYR A 65 -8.73 -3.67 -2.40
C TYR A 65 -9.82 -4.58 -1.81
N THR A 66 -11.02 -4.58 -2.40
CA THR A 66 -12.12 -5.43 -1.92
C THR A 66 -12.04 -6.84 -2.52
N ASN A 67 -11.70 -6.95 -3.80
CA ASN A 67 -11.78 -8.18 -4.57
C ASN A 67 -10.44 -8.63 -5.17
N GLY A 68 -9.45 -7.74 -5.27
CA GLY A 68 -8.22 -7.98 -6.02
C GLY A 68 -7.45 -9.22 -5.55
N ASP A 69 -7.29 -9.43 -4.24
CA ASP A 69 -6.63 -10.62 -3.71
C ASP A 69 -7.36 -11.92 -4.08
N ALA A 70 -8.69 -11.91 -4.07
CA ALA A 70 -9.49 -13.05 -4.48
C ALA A 70 -9.39 -13.31 -5.99
N GLN A 71 -9.29 -12.25 -6.81
CA GLN A 71 -9.06 -12.36 -8.25
C GLN A 71 -7.69 -13.00 -8.54
N ILE A 72 -6.62 -12.53 -7.90
CA ILE A 72 -5.28 -13.10 -8.07
C ILE A 72 -5.25 -14.56 -7.60
N THR A 73 -5.82 -14.86 -6.44
CA THR A 73 -5.89 -16.24 -5.92
C THR A 73 -6.63 -17.17 -6.89
N THR A 74 -7.75 -16.70 -7.44
CA THR A 74 -8.52 -17.44 -8.45
C THR A 74 -7.71 -17.67 -9.73
N ALA A 75 -6.97 -16.66 -10.18
CA ALA A 75 -6.10 -16.78 -11.36
C ALA A 75 -4.95 -17.78 -11.13
N ILE A 76 -4.36 -17.79 -9.93
CA ILE A 76 -3.34 -18.78 -9.54
C ILE A 76 -3.90 -20.20 -9.59
N GLU A 77 -5.09 -20.42 -9.03
CA GLU A 77 -5.75 -21.74 -9.03
C GLU A 77 -6.13 -22.19 -10.45
N ALA A 78 -6.59 -21.26 -11.28
CA ALA A 78 -6.96 -21.50 -12.67
C ALA A 78 -5.75 -21.61 -13.62
N LYS A 79 -4.53 -21.30 -13.17
CA LYS A 79 -3.30 -21.20 -13.98
C LYS A 79 -3.43 -20.17 -15.12
N THR A 80 -4.01 -19.04 -14.80
CA THR A 80 -4.21 -17.88 -15.68
C THR A 80 -3.70 -16.60 -15.02
N THR A 81 -2.63 -16.73 -14.25
CA THR A 81 -1.99 -15.61 -13.56
C THR A 81 -1.51 -14.55 -14.55
N PRO A 82 -1.53 -13.27 -14.19
CA PRO A 82 -0.77 -12.25 -14.91
C PRO A 82 0.72 -12.58 -14.87
N ASP A 83 1.50 -11.98 -15.76
CA ASP A 83 2.96 -12.14 -15.75
C ASP A 83 3.57 -11.39 -14.57
N ILE A 84 3.06 -10.19 -14.28
CA ILE A 84 3.53 -9.32 -13.18
C ILE A 84 2.36 -8.90 -12.30
N VAL A 85 2.59 -8.89 -10.98
CA VAL A 85 1.67 -8.32 -9.99
C VAL A 85 2.40 -7.27 -9.17
N MET A 86 1.79 -6.09 -9.02
CA MET A 86 2.21 -5.09 -8.05
C MET A 86 1.43 -5.26 -6.75
N GLU A 87 2.12 -5.66 -5.68
CA GLU A 87 1.53 -5.93 -4.36
C GLU A 87 2.59 -5.81 -3.25
N GLY A 88 2.17 -6.02 -2.01
CA GLY A 88 3.03 -6.04 -0.83
C GLY A 88 3.71 -7.39 -0.57
N PRO A 89 4.76 -7.40 0.26
CA PRO A 89 5.53 -8.61 0.56
C PRO A 89 4.72 -9.68 1.31
N GLU A 90 3.68 -9.30 2.03
CA GLU A 90 2.80 -10.23 2.75
C GLU A 90 2.06 -11.18 1.80
N ARG A 91 1.79 -10.76 0.57
CA ARG A 91 1.19 -11.59 -0.46
C ARG A 91 2.22 -12.16 -1.41
N LEU A 92 3.09 -11.31 -1.96
CA LEU A 92 4.10 -11.75 -2.92
C LEU A 92 5.08 -12.75 -2.28
N VAL A 93 5.70 -12.38 -1.15
CA VAL A 93 6.77 -13.16 -0.54
C VAL A 93 6.23 -14.19 0.46
N ALA A 94 5.48 -13.73 1.47
CA ALA A 94 5.08 -14.59 2.58
C ALA A 94 3.94 -15.56 2.22
N ASN A 95 3.18 -15.30 1.14
CA ASN A 95 2.09 -16.18 0.72
C ASN A 95 2.41 -16.89 -0.60
N TRP A 96 2.43 -16.18 -1.73
CA TRP A 96 2.50 -16.83 -3.04
C TRP A 96 3.87 -17.42 -3.36
N ALA A 97 4.96 -16.72 -3.02
CA ALA A 97 6.31 -17.29 -3.18
C ALA A 97 6.55 -18.46 -2.23
N ALA A 98 6.14 -18.35 -0.96
CA ALA A 98 6.22 -19.44 0.01
C ALA A 98 5.42 -20.68 -0.43
N ALA A 99 4.33 -20.49 -1.20
CA ALA A 99 3.55 -21.57 -1.81
C ALA A 99 4.15 -22.07 -3.15
N GLY A 100 5.31 -21.58 -3.57
CA GLY A 100 6.00 -21.98 -4.81
C GLY A 100 5.27 -21.57 -6.08
N LYS A 101 4.59 -20.40 -6.07
CA LYS A 101 3.80 -19.90 -7.21
C LYS A 101 4.50 -18.81 -8.00
N MET A 102 5.62 -18.29 -7.49
CA MET A 102 6.31 -17.15 -8.08
C MET A 102 7.72 -17.50 -8.54
N LEU A 103 8.22 -16.71 -9.47
CA LEU A 103 9.60 -16.79 -9.95
C LEU A 103 10.52 -15.96 -9.05
N PRO A 104 11.73 -16.45 -8.76
CA PRO A 104 12.74 -15.66 -8.06
C PRO A 104 13.31 -14.56 -8.97
N LEU A 105 13.60 -13.42 -8.37
CA LEU A 105 14.14 -12.23 -9.01
C LEU A 105 15.61 -11.99 -8.66
N ASN A 106 16.36 -13.03 -8.33
CA ASN A 106 17.72 -12.91 -7.81
C ASN A 106 18.66 -12.12 -8.74
N ASP A 107 18.46 -12.20 -10.05
CA ASP A 107 19.30 -11.49 -11.03
C ASP A 107 19.15 -9.96 -10.95
N LEU A 108 18.05 -9.44 -10.39
CA LEU A 108 17.83 -8.02 -10.14
C LEU A 108 18.44 -7.54 -8.81
N TRP A 109 18.75 -8.47 -7.91
CA TRP A 109 19.24 -8.20 -6.59
C TRP A 109 20.76 -8.30 -6.51
N THR A 110 21.44 -7.35 -7.16
CA THR A 110 22.89 -7.22 -7.11
C THR A 110 23.35 -6.60 -5.79
N ASP A 111 24.64 -6.75 -5.47
CA ASP A 111 25.24 -6.09 -4.28
C ASP A 111 25.01 -4.57 -4.32
N GLU A 112 25.01 -3.94 -5.50
CA GLU A 112 24.74 -2.52 -5.69
C GLU A 112 23.27 -2.18 -5.37
N THR A 113 22.33 -2.95 -5.89
CA THR A 113 20.88 -2.80 -5.60
C THR A 113 20.60 -2.93 -4.10
N ILE A 114 21.18 -3.94 -3.45
CA ILE A 114 21.04 -4.17 -2.00
C ILE A 114 21.62 -3.01 -1.22
N ALA A 115 22.80 -2.51 -1.60
CA ALA A 115 23.45 -1.40 -0.92
C ALA A 115 22.66 -0.09 -1.06
N ASP A 116 22.10 0.18 -2.24
CA ASP A 116 21.29 1.38 -2.49
C ASP A 116 19.98 1.36 -1.67
N ILE A 117 19.27 0.24 -1.67
CA ILE A 117 18.05 0.09 -0.86
C ILE A 117 18.37 0.21 0.64
N ASN A 118 19.42 -0.45 1.12
CA ASN A 118 19.83 -0.40 2.52
C ASN A 118 20.25 0.99 2.98
N ALA A 119 20.82 1.81 2.08
CA ALA A 119 21.16 3.20 2.40
C ALA A 119 19.93 4.04 2.76
N ASN A 120 18.76 3.69 2.23
CA ASN A 120 17.50 4.37 2.48
C ASN A 120 16.68 3.68 3.59
N ASN A 121 16.52 2.36 3.52
CA ASN A 121 15.80 1.59 4.53
C ASN A 121 16.22 0.10 4.52
N ALA A 122 17.04 -0.30 5.48
CA ALA A 122 17.57 -1.67 5.57
C ALA A 122 16.49 -2.75 5.77
N SER A 123 15.31 -2.41 6.31
CA SER A 123 14.24 -3.39 6.52
C SER A 123 13.59 -3.86 5.20
N VAL A 124 13.65 -3.04 4.14
CA VAL A 124 13.02 -3.36 2.85
C VAL A 124 13.62 -4.59 2.20
N VAL A 125 14.95 -4.74 2.23
CA VAL A 125 15.65 -5.89 1.64
C VAL A 125 15.14 -7.19 2.24
N ALA A 126 15.04 -7.25 3.57
CA ALA A 126 14.56 -8.44 4.28
C ALA A 126 13.12 -8.80 3.93
N THR A 127 12.24 -7.81 3.72
CA THR A 127 10.83 -8.08 3.37
C THR A 127 10.65 -8.62 1.95
N CYS A 128 11.62 -8.40 1.05
CA CYS A 128 11.59 -8.89 -0.33
C CYS A 128 12.12 -10.32 -0.49
N GLN A 129 12.74 -10.88 0.58
CA GLN A 129 13.38 -12.19 0.56
C GLN A 129 12.50 -13.26 1.18
N GLY A 130 12.33 -14.38 0.50
CA GLY A 130 11.65 -15.57 1.00
C GLY A 130 12.51 -16.35 2.02
N ALA A 131 11.88 -17.24 2.79
CA ALA A 131 12.55 -18.09 3.77
C ALA A 131 13.59 -19.04 3.15
N ASP A 132 13.53 -19.31 1.85
CA ASP A 132 14.48 -20.08 1.06
C ASP A 132 15.73 -19.29 0.65
N GLY A 133 15.78 -17.99 0.98
CA GLY A 133 16.88 -17.09 0.64
C GLY A 133 16.79 -16.45 -0.73
N ASN A 134 15.78 -16.76 -1.54
CA ASN A 134 15.55 -16.11 -2.83
C ASN A 134 14.74 -14.83 -2.68
N TYR A 135 14.93 -13.89 -3.62
CA TYR A 135 14.15 -12.65 -3.68
C TYR A 135 12.97 -12.84 -4.63
N TYR A 136 11.77 -12.45 -4.20
CA TYR A 136 10.53 -12.61 -4.96
C TYR A 136 9.77 -11.32 -5.21
N MET A 137 10.26 -10.22 -4.66
CA MET A 137 9.71 -8.89 -4.90
C MET A 137 10.83 -7.91 -5.23
N TYR A 138 10.60 -7.05 -6.24
CA TYR A 138 11.44 -5.89 -6.50
C TYR A 138 10.70 -4.64 -5.99
N PRO A 139 11.22 -3.93 -4.95
CA PRO A 139 10.48 -2.86 -4.31
C PRO A 139 10.47 -1.61 -5.17
N LEU A 140 9.32 -0.93 -5.22
CA LEU A 140 9.12 0.32 -5.95
C LEU A 140 8.94 1.51 -5.02
N CYS A 141 8.14 1.35 -3.98
CA CYS A 141 7.84 2.44 -3.07
C CYS A 141 7.49 1.92 -1.67
N MET A 142 7.60 2.81 -0.70
CA MET A 142 7.03 2.65 0.62
C MET A 142 5.89 3.65 0.82
N THR A 143 4.86 3.20 1.52
CA THR A 143 3.83 4.08 2.06
C THR A 143 3.95 4.13 3.57
N ALA A 144 3.84 5.32 4.16
CA ALA A 144 3.69 5.50 5.59
C ALA A 144 2.27 5.99 5.85
N HIS A 145 1.52 5.25 6.66
CA HIS A 145 0.19 5.63 7.10
C HIS A 145 0.26 6.24 8.50
N CYS A 146 -0.48 7.30 8.67
CA CYS A 146 -0.66 7.99 9.94
C CYS A 146 -2.15 8.24 10.17
N MET A 147 -2.46 8.91 11.26
CA MET A 147 -3.78 9.50 11.47
C MET A 147 -3.81 10.92 10.93
N VAL A 148 -5.00 11.46 10.78
CA VAL A 148 -5.24 12.89 10.59
C VAL A 148 -6.38 13.34 11.52
N ILE A 149 -6.27 14.55 12.05
CA ILE A 149 -7.32 15.18 12.83
C ILE A 149 -7.78 16.47 12.18
N ASN A 150 -9.02 16.87 12.45
CA ASN A 150 -9.54 18.20 12.16
C ASN A 150 -9.06 19.16 13.25
N LYS A 151 -7.97 19.87 13.03
CA LYS A 151 -7.37 20.79 13.99
C LYS A 151 -8.37 21.84 14.49
N THR A 152 -9.20 22.38 13.61
CA THR A 152 -10.24 23.37 13.98
C THR A 152 -11.19 22.83 15.06
N ALA A 153 -11.65 21.58 14.92
CA ALA A 153 -12.51 20.96 15.92
C ALA A 153 -11.77 20.69 17.22
N PHE A 154 -10.50 20.25 17.13
CA PHE A 154 -9.65 20.00 18.30
C PHE A 154 -9.35 21.29 19.07
N GLU A 155 -9.07 22.40 18.38
CA GLU A 155 -8.91 23.73 19.01
C GLU A 155 -10.21 24.20 19.68
N ALA A 156 -11.34 24.08 18.99
CA ALA A 156 -12.65 24.48 19.54
C ALA A 156 -13.07 23.65 20.75
N ALA A 157 -12.62 22.40 20.85
CA ALA A 157 -12.86 21.50 21.97
C ALA A 157 -11.80 21.59 23.08
N ASP A 158 -10.80 22.47 22.97
CA ASP A 158 -9.62 22.51 23.83
C ASP A 158 -8.86 21.17 23.91
N ALA A 159 -8.93 20.37 22.84
CA ALA A 159 -8.33 19.03 22.78
C ALA A 159 -6.85 19.06 22.36
N MET A 160 -6.36 20.15 21.75
CA MET A 160 -4.96 20.29 21.34
C MET A 160 -3.97 20.24 22.52
N GLN A 161 -4.40 20.48 23.74
CA GLN A 161 -3.55 20.36 24.95
C GLN A 161 -3.10 18.93 25.26
N TYR A 162 -3.75 17.92 24.68
CA TYR A 162 -3.44 16.49 24.85
C TYR A 162 -2.50 15.94 23.78
N ILE A 163 -2.01 16.81 22.89
CA ILE A 163 -1.16 16.51 21.75
C ILE A 163 0.17 17.22 21.91
N ASP A 164 1.27 16.54 21.63
CA ASP A 164 2.53 17.22 21.35
C ASP A 164 2.48 17.74 19.90
N GLN A 165 2.28 19.05 19.77
CA GLN A 165 2.10 19.71 18.48
C GLN A 165 3.41 19.90 17.72
N GLU A 166 4.57 19.74 18.35
CA GLU A 166 5.88 19.82 17.69
C GLU A 166 6.24 18.51 17.04
N THR A 167 5.99 17.40 17.74
CA THR A 167 6.31 16.03 17.26
C THR A 167 5.13 15.35 16.58
N HIS A 168 3.92 15.94 16.63
CA HIS A 168 2.68 15.35 16.13
C HIS A 168 2.36 14.00 16.78
N THR A 169 2.61 13.88 18.08
CA THR A 169 2.42 12.65 18.84
C THR A 169 1.47 12.85 20.02
N TRP A 170 1.00 11.76 20.56
CA TRP A 170 0.20 11.69 21.78
C TRP A 170 0.35 10.36 22.48
N THR A 171 0.09 10.36 23.75
CA THR A 171 -0.03 9.12 24.52
C THR A 171 -1.42 8.50 24.32
N THR A 172 -1.57 7.23 24.66
CA THR A 172 -2.89 6.56 24.73
C THR A 172 -3.84 7.31 25.67
N GLU A 173 -3.36 7.80 26.81
CA GLU A 173 -4.14 8.64 27.73
C GLU A 173 -4.50 9.99 27.11
N GLY A 174 -3.56 10.63 26.40
CA GLY A 174 -3.80 11.88 25.66
C GLY A 174 -4.89 11.71 24.60
N PHE A 175 -4.84 10.61 23.83
CA PHE A 175 -5.86 10.26 22.87
C PHE A 175 -7.25 10.13 23.52
N GLU A 176 -7.36 9.36 24.60
CA GLU A 176 -8.61 9.20 25.34
C GLU A 176 -9.16 10.55 25.87
N ASN A 177 -8.30 11.40 26.41
CA ASN A 177 -8.69 12.71 26.92
C ASN A 177 -9.13 13.65 25.78
N ALA A 178 -8.48 13.60 24.62
CA ALA A 178 -8.89 14.35 23.43
C ALA A 178 -10.26 13.91 22.93
N LEU A 179 -10.55 12.60 22.89
CA LEU A 179 -11.88 12.09 22.55
C LEU A 179 -12.96 12.63 23.52
N ARG A 180 -12.70 12.62 24.82
CA ARG A 180 -13.62 13.15 25.83
C ARG A 180 -13.87 14.65 25.63
N ALA A 181 -12.83 15.43 25.36
CA ALA A 181 -12.95 16.86 25.09
C ALA A 181 -13.81 17.13 23.85
N LEU A 182 -13.59 16.39 22.74
CA LEU A 182 -14.39 16.49 21.53
C LEU A 182 -15.87 16.18 21.77
N VAL A 183 -16.18 15.06 22.43
CA VAL A 183 -17.57 14.66 22.74
C VAL A 183 -18.25 15.71 23.62
N ASN A 184 -17.56 16.22 24.67
CA ASN A 184 -18.09 17.25 25.55
C ASN A 184 -18.38 18.57 24.82
N ALA A 185 -17.62 18.86 23.75
CA ALA A 185 -17.83 20.02 22.89
C ALA A 185 -18.89 19.79 21.80
N GLY A 186 -19.45 18.59 21.70
CA GLY A 186 -20.49 18.22 20.74
C GLY A 186 -19.98 17.69 19.41
N TYR A 187 -18.68 17.39 19.29
CA TYR A 187 -18.08 16.79 18.11
C TYR A 187 -18.17 15.25 18.18
N PHE A 188 -19.18 14.69 17.58
CA PHE A 188 -19.38 13.26 17.49
C PHE A 188 -20.03 12.87 16.15
N PRO A 189 -19.58 11.81 15.46
CA PRO A 189 -18.50 10.89 15.86
C PRO A 189 -17.12 11.55 15.82
N THR A 190 -16.26 11.19 16.78
CA THR A 190 -14.88 11.68 16.83
C THR A 190 -14.02 11.02 15.77
N GLY A 191 -14.18 9.69 15.62
CA GLY A 191 -13.57 8.83 14.61
C GLY A 191 -14.34 7.52 14.52
N LEU A 192 -14.08 6.73 13.46
CA LEU A 192 -14.77 5.48 13.19
C LEU A 192 -13.78 4.32 13.13
N ILE A 193 -14.03 3.31 13.96
CA ILE A 193 -13.36 2.02 13.85
C ILE A 193 -14.09 1.19 12.81
N TYR A 194 -13.40 0.70 11.82
CA TYR A 194 -13.94 0.05 10.64
C TYR A 194 -13.19 -1.26 10.34
N CYS A 195 -13.82 -2.19 9.63
CA CYS A 195 -13.22 -3.48 9.31
C CYS A 195 -13.80 -4.15 8.06
N SER A 196 -14.51 -3.41 7.20
CA SER A 196 -15.04 -3.96 5.96
C SER A 196 -13.98 -4.10 4.88
N GLY A 197 -14.11 -5.12 4.05
CA GLY A 197 -13.25 -5.40 2.93
C GLY A 197 -11.96 -6.14 3.31
N GLN A 198 -11.34 -6.76 2.33
CA GLN A 198 -10.08 -7.47 2.51
C GLN A 198 -8.92 -6.47 2.57
N GLY A 199 -8.27 -6.37 3.73
CA GLY A 199 -7.21 -5.36 3.94
C GLY A 199 -7.71 -3.93 4.09
N GLY A 200 -9.04 -3.69 4.08
CA GLY A 200 -9.63 -2.37 4.22
C GLY A 200 -9.60 -1.80 5.63
N ASP A 201 -9.13 -2.56 6.61
CA ASP A 201 -9.09 -2.23 8.04
C ASP A 201 -7.71 -1.71 8.51
N GLN A 202 -6.83 -1.31 7.61
CA GLN A 202 -5.42 -0.98 7.92
C GLN A 202 -5.28 0.07 9.04
N GLY A 203 -6.00 1.18 8.99
CA GLY A 203 -5.94 2.21 10.02
C GLY A 203 -6.43 1.71 11.38
N THR A 204 -7.46 0.89 11.43
CA THR A 204 -7.97 0.28 12.66
C THR A 204 -6.95 -0.70 13.24
N ARG A 205 -6.33 -1.54 12.43
CA ARG A 205 -5.28 -2.47 12.88
C ARG A 205 -4.08 -1.72 13.45
N ALA A 206 -3.64 -0.66 12.77
CA ALA A 206 -2.55 0.19 13.23
C ALA A 206 -2.88 0.84 14.57
N LEU A 207 -4.10 1.36 14.75
CA LEU A 207 -4.55 1.91 16.02
C LEU A 207 -4.49 0.88 17.14
N VAL A 208 -5.07 -0.31 16.94
CA VAL A 208 -5.10 -1.39 17.95
C VAL A 208 -3.70 -1.75 18.43
N THR A 209 -2.77 -1.98 17.49
CA THR A 209 -1.41 -2.41 17.83
C THR A 209 -0.60 -1.30 18.49
N ASN A 210 -0.73 -0.05 18.02
CA ASN A 210 0.08 1.04 18.52
C ASN A 210 -0.33 1.53 19.92
N LEU A 211 -1.59 1.39 20.32
CA LEU A 211 -2.07 1.84 21.64
C LEU A 211 -1.23 1.31 22.81
N TYR A 212 -0.70 0.09 22.73
CA TYR A 212 0.06 -0.57 23.79
C TYR A 212 1.24 -1.40 23.26
N ASP A 213 1.85 -0.97 22.15
CA ASP A 213 3.02 -1.61 21.53
C ASP A 213 2.80 -3.09 21.15
N GLY A 214 1.59 -3.41 20.69
CA GLY A 214 1.27 -4.73 20.13
C GLY A 214 1.87 -4.92 18.74
N ARG A 215 1.94 -6.18 18.31
CA ARG A 215 2.47 -6.57 16.99
C ARG A 215 1.63 -7.68 16.40
N PHE A 216 1.59 -7.78 15.07
CA PHE A 216 0.90 -8.87 14.38
C PHE A 216 1.71 -10.17 14.39
N THR A 217 3.04 -10.06 14.37
CA THR A 217 3.97 -11.19 14.37
C THR A 217 5.08 -10.98 15.40
N ASN A 218 5.81 -12.05 15.72
CA ASN A 218 7.09 -11.96 16.40
C ASN A 218 8.13 -11.28 15.47
N GLU A 219 9.32 -10.98 16.01
CA GLU A 219 10.39 -10.28 15.26
C GLU A 219 10.89 -11.08 14.05
N GLU A 220 10.90 -12.41 14.15
CA GLU A 220 11.32 -13.31 13.09
C GLU A 220 10.24 -13.58 12.04
N HIS A 221 9.04 -12.98 12.17
CA HIS A 221 7.87 -13.18 11.30
C HIS A 221 7.44 -14.65 11.11
N THR A 222 7.67 -15.49 12.12
CA THR A 222 7.38 -16.93 12.10
C THR A 222 6.10 -17.31 12.86
N LEU A 223 5.59 -16.43 13.71
CA LEU A 223 4.41 -16.65 14.55
C LEU A 223 3.50 -15.42 14.54
N TYR A 224 2.20 -15.65 14.46
CA TYR A 224 1.22 -14.60 14.74
C TYR A 224 1.12 -14.35 16.25
N THR A 225 1.07 -13.05 16.63
CA THR A 225 1.01 -12.59 18.02
C THR A 225 -0.20 -11.71 18.31
N MET A 226 -1.26 -11.87 17.51
CA MET A 226 -2.50 -11.08 17.66
C MET A 226 -3.21 -11.30 18.98
N ASP A 227 -2.99 -12.43 19.63
CA ASP A 227 -3.50 -12.78 20.97
C ASP A 227 -2.54 -12.37 22.11
N SER A 228 -1.52 -11.54 21.82
CA SER A 228 -0.64 -10.99 22.85
C SER A 228 -1.41 -10.10 23.82
N GLU A 229 -0.90 -9.98 25.05
CA GLU A 229 -1.47 -9.12 26.10
C GLU A 229 -1.62 -7.67 25.63
N ALA A 230 -0.64 -7.16 24.87
CA ALA A 230 -0.65 -5.81 24.32
C ALA A 230 -1.80 -5.59 23.32
N ASN A 231 -2.00 -6.53 22.39
CA ASN A 231 -3.09 -6.46 21.41
C ASN A 231 -4.47 -6.61 22.08
N ILE A 232 -4.59 -7.53 23.03
CA ILE A 232 -5.83 -7.69 23.82
C ILE A 232 -6.14 -6.41 24.60
N LYS A 233 -5.13 -5.77 25.19
CA LYS A 233 -5.28 -4.49 25.90
C LYS A 233 -5.74 -3.39 24.93
N GLY A 234 -5.17 -3.32 23.71
CA GLY A 234 -5.57 -2.37 22.66
C GLY A 234 -7.03 -2.54 22.23
N LEU A 235 -7.44 -3.76 21.91
CA LEU A 235 -8.84 -4.07 21.56
C LEU A 235 -9.79 -3.76 22.72
N THR A 236 -9.42 -4.11 23.95
CA THR A 236 -10.21 -3.83 25.14
C THR A 236 -10.39 -2.33 25.33
N LYS A 237 -9.32 -1.54 25.15
CA LYS A 237 -9.39 -0.07 25.22
C LYS A 237 -10.35 0.51 24.19
N LEU A 238 -10.30 0.06 22.93
CA LEU A 238 -11.23 0.54 21.92
C LEU A 238 -12.68 0.19 22.25
N GLN A 239 -12.92 -1.01 22.80
CA GLN A 239 -14.26 -1.40 23.25
C GLN A 239 -14.75 -0.52 24.43
N GLU A 240 -13.87 -0.21 25.39
CA GLU A 240 -14.18 0.73 26.48
C GLU A 240 -14.57 2.10 25.94
N LEU A 241 -13.76 2.68 25.04
CA LEU A 241 -14.01 3.99 24.42
C LEU A 241 -15.35 4.02 23.66
N ALA A 242 -15.70 2.93 22.97
CA ALA A 242 -16.98 2.83 22.29
C ALA A 242 -18.16 2.69 23.27
N ASN A 243 -18.02 1.89 24.33
CA ASN A 243 -19.04 1.74 25.38
C ASN A 243 -19.30 3.06 26.12
N GLU A 244 -18.28 3.91 26.24
CA GLU A 244 -18.41 5.24 26.80
C GLU A 244 -18.97 6.28 25.79
N GLY A 245 -19.18 5.89 24.55
CA GLY A 245 -19.66 6.78 23.48
C GLY A 245 -18.62 7.80 23.02
N LEU A 246 -17.34 7.48 23.12
CA LEU A 246 -16.23 8.34 22.72
C LEU A 246 -15.76 8.12 21.29
N ILE A 247 -15.98 6.91 20.75
CA ILE A 247 -15.64 6.52 19.39
C ILE A 247 -16.74 5.61 18.84
N THR A 248 -16.87 5.55 17.51
CA THR A 248 -17.92 4.75 16.85
C THR A 248 -17.30 3.55 16.15
N PHE A 249 -18.02 2.42 16.15
CA PHE A 249 -17.72 1.26 15.31
C PHE A 249 -18.69 1.17 14.14
N ASP A 250 -18.16 0.94 12.94
CA ASP A 250 -18.96 0.58 11.78
C ASP A 250 -18.26 -0.52 10.98
N ALA A 251 -18.72 -1.74 11.12
CA ALA A 251 -18.16 -2.90 10.45
C ALA A 251 -18.53 -3.00 8.96
N SER A 252 -19.39 -2.13 8.47
CA SER A 252 -19.84 -2.12 7.07
C SER A 252 -18.99 -1.27 6.15
N ILE A 253 -18.13 -0.38 6.70
CA ILE A 253 -17.28 0.51 5.93
C ILE A 253 -15.83 0.05 5.88
N ASN A 254 -15.12 0.50 4.85
CA ASN A 254 -13.68 0.31 4.66
C ASN A 254 -12.91 1.63 4.84
N GLY A 255 -11.56 1.57 4.75
CA GLY A 255 -10.71 2.74 4.93
C GLY A 255 -10.96 3.88 3.93
N GLY A 256 -11.39 3.58 2.72
CA GLY A 256 -11.74 4.60 1.73
C GLY A 256 -13.00 5.38 2.11
N GLU A 257 -14.00 4.68 2.64
CA GLU A 257 -15.24 5.27 3.13
C GLU A 257 -15.01 6.07 4.43
N GLU A 258 -14.17 5.58 5.33
CA GLU A 258 -13.74 6.29 6.54
C GLU A 258 -13.07 7.62 6.20
N ILE A 259 -12.15 7.63 5.22
CA ILE A 259 -11.52 8.85 4.71
C ILE A 259 -12.57 9.81 4.14
N ALA A 260 -13.54 9.32 3.37
CA ALA A 260 -14.60 10.14 2.81
C ALA A 260 -15.47 10.80 3.89
N LEU A 261 -15.75 10.09 4.99
CA LEU A 261 -16.50 10.62 6.14
C LEU A 261 -15.71 11.73 6.87
N PHE A 262 -14.40 11.61 6.98
CA PHE A 262 -13.55 12.67 7.50
C PHE A 262 -13.51 13.88 6.56
N VAL A 263 -13.28 13.66 5.27
CA VAL A 263 -13.16 14.72 4.25
C VAL A 263 -14.44 15.55 4.14
N ASN A 264 -15.61 14.94 4.32
CA ASN A 264 -16.90 15.65 4.32
C ASN A 264 -17.30 16.25 5.68
N GLY A 265 -16.45 16.12 6.71
CA GLY A 265 -16.66 16.69 8.05
C GLY A 265 -17.59 15.88 8.95
N THR A 266 -17.97 14.67 8.56
CA THR A 266 -18.80 13.79 9.42
C THR A 266 -18.04 13.30 10.64
N SER A 267 -16.77 12.93 10.51
CA SER A 267 -15.88 12.58 11.62
C SER A 267 -14.79 13.62 11.83
N GLN A 268 -14.18 13.64 13.03
CA GLN A 268 -13.14 14.62 13.38
C GLN A 268 -11.73 14.07 13.22
N MET A 269 -11.58 12.79 12.91
CA MET A 269 -10.31 12.15 12.61
C MET A 269 -10.48 11.00 11.62
N ALA A 270 -9.39 10.65 10.95
CA ALA A 270 -9.27 9.46 10.14
C ALA A 270 -8.01 8.68 10.53
N PHE A 271 -8.10 7.34 10.50
CA PHE A 271 -7.03 6.43 10.91
C PHE A 271 -6.21 5.89 9.72
N CYS A 272 -6.72 6.02 8.49
CA CYS A 272 -6.02 5.59 7.28
C CYS A 272 -5.61 6.78 6.41
N TRP A 273 -4.61 7.54 6.85
CA TRP A 273 -4.17 8.75 6.18
C TRP A 273 -2.72 8.66 5.73
N ASN A 274 -2.36 9.36 4.65
CA ASN A 274 -1.00 9.48 4.15
C ASN A 274 -0.83 10.72 3.25
N ALA A 275 0.36 10.94 2.73
CA ALA A 275 0.66 12.09 1.88
C ALA A 275 -0.19 12.12 0.58
N ALA A 276 -0.50 10.97 0.00
CA ALA A 276 -1.37 10.88 -1.18
C ALA A 276 -2.79 11.34 -0.87
N GLN A 277 -3.30 11.06 0.33
CA GLN A 277 -4.63 11.51 0.75
C GLN A 277 -4.70 13.04 0.85
N VAL A 278 -3.63 13.70 1.27
CA VAL A 278 -3.55 15.17 1.24
C VAL A 278 -3.70 15.68 -0.19
N ALA A 279 -2.92 15.13 -1.13
CA ALA A 279 -2.95 15.55 -2.53
C ALA A 279 -4.33 15.31 -3.17
N ASN A 280 -4.95 14.15 -2.91
CA ASN A 280 -6.20 13.72 -3.53
C ASN A 280 -7.44 14.41 -2.95
N ASN A 281 -7.36 14.95 -1.73
CA ASN A 281 -8.53 15.46 -1.02
C ASN A 281 -8.47 16.96 -0.68
N LYS A 282 -7.35 17.66 -0.91
CA LYS A 282 -7.18 19.09 -0.56
C LYS A 282 -8.30 20.00 -1.08
N ASP A 283 -8.85 19.70 -2.27
CA ASP A 283 -9.91 20.49 -2.91
C ASP A 283 -11.34 19.94 -2.62
N LYS A 284 -11.44 18.90 -1.78
CA LYS A 284 -12.69 18.22 -1.43
C LYS A 284 -13.06 18.38 0.04
N LEU A 285 -12.16 18.92 0.86
CA LEU A 285 -12.39 19.11 2.27
C LEU A 285 -13.60 20.00 2.50
N ALA A 286 -14.47 19.58 3.43
CA ALA A 286 -15.57 20.43 3.87
C ALA A 286 -15.06 21.71 4.53
N ASP A 287 -15.86 22.78 4.47
CA ASP A 287 -15.51 24.06 5.07
C ASP A 287 -15.21 23.91 6.57
N GLY A 288 -14.13 24.54 7.01
CA GLY A 288 -13.71 24.54 8.42
C GLY A 288 -12.86 23.35 8.83
N ILE A 289 -12.46 22.46 7.93
CA ILE A 289 -11.48 21.41 8.23
C ILE A 289 -10.07 21.93 7.99
N GLU A 290 -9.25 21.97 9.03
CA GLU A 290 -7.80 22.14 8.96
C GLU A 290 -7.12 20.80 9.26
N LEU A 291 -6.34 20.30 8.29
CA LEU A 291 -5.64 19.02 8.41
C LEU A 291 -4.46 19.14 9.39
N PHE A 292 -4.38 18.22 10.34
CA PHE A 292 -3.22 18.07 11.20
C PHE A 292 -2.85 16.58 11.27
N PRO A 293 -1.81 16.13 10.56
CA PRO A 293 -1.36 14.75 10.59
C PRO A 293 -0.84 14.37 11.99
N MET A 294 -1.13 13.15 12.43
CA MET A 294 -0.75 12.64 13.74
C MET A 294 -0.17 11.24 13.62
N ALA A 295 0.83 10.92 14.41
CA ALA A 295 1.20 9.54 14.67
C ALA A 295 0.06 8.80 15.40
N PHE A 296 0.03 7.47 15.31
CA PHE A 296 -0.89 6.69 16.13
C PHE A 296 -0.56 6.88 17.62
N PRO A 297 -1.57 6.91 18.50
CA PRO A 297 -1.33 7.03 19.92
C PRO A 297 -0.58 5.83 20.47
N SER A 298 0.33 6.05 21.39
CA SER A 298 1.15 5.01 22.00
C SER A 298 1.25 5.23 23.51
N GLU A 299 1.51 4.16 24.28
CA GLU A 299 1.56 4.28 25.75
C GLU A 299 2.66 5.25 26.23
N ASP A 300 3.77 5.30 25.50
CA ASP A 300 4.97 6.09 25.82
C ASP A 300 5.08 7.42 25.04
N GLY A 301 4.14 7.72 24.13
CA GLY A 301 4.17 8.91 23.29
C GLY A 301 5.24 8.89 22.19
N VAL A 302 5.90 7.75 21.96
CA VAL A 302 6.86 7.61 20.85
C VAL A 302 6.11 7.58 19.53
N PRO A 303 6.57 8.31 18.48
CA PRO A 303 5.91 8.31 17.19
C PRO A 303 5.83 6.91 16.60
N ARG A 304 4.64 6.47 16.24
CA ARG A 304 4.38 5.22 15.55
C ARG A 304 3.53 5.47 14.33
N LEU A 305 3.95 4.87 13.24
CA LEU A 305 3.25 4.89 11.97
C LEU A 305 3.06 3.45 11.53
N ASP A 306 2.07 3.22 10.71
CA ASP A 306 1.96 2.00 9.93
C ASP A 306 2.58 2.21 8.55
N GLY A 307 2.93 1.14 7.84
CA GLY A 307 3.52 1.30 6.54
C GLY A 307 3.53 -0.01 5.75
N GLY A 308 3.72 0.13 4.46
CA GLY A 308 3.84 -0.99 3.54
C GLY A 308 4.93 -0.73 2.51
N VAL A 309 5.62 -1.79 2.13
CA VAL A 309 6.49 -1.83 0.95
C VAL A 309 5.65 -2.39 -0.20
N TRP A 310 5.74 -1.77 -1.36
CA TRP A 310 5.04 -2.19 -2.57
C TRP A 310 6.04 -2.42 -3.67
N GLY A 311 5.86 -3.47 -4.43
CA GLY A 311 6.78 -3.83 -5.48
C GLY A 311 6.19 -4.80 -6.49
N PHE A 312 7.00 -5.20 -7.44
CA PHE A 312 6.64 -6.17 -8.46
C PHE A 312 7.09 -7.57 -8.09
N GLY A 313 6.23 -8.53 -8.34
CA GLY A 313 6.54 -9.94 -8.31
C GLY A 313 6.10 -10.62 -9.62
N LEU A 314 6.79 -11.69 -10.02
CA LEU A 314 6.59 -12.40 -11.27
C LEU A 314 5.99 -13.77 -11.03
N PHE A 315 5.05 -14.16 -11.89
CA PHE A 315 4.49 -15.51 -11.95
C PHE A 315 5.03 -16.26 -13.15
N ASP A 316 5.23 -17.57 -12.97
CA ASP A 316 5.62 -18.48 -14.06
C ASP A 316 4.36 -18.95 -14.81
N ASN A 317 4.19 -18.47 -16.04
CA ASN A 317 3.12 -18.89 -16.93
C ASN A 317 3.60 -19.96 -17.96
N GLY A 318 4.83 -20.48 -17.80
CA GLY A 318 5.42 -21.48 -18.68
C GLY A 318 5.85 -20.92 -20.04
N ASP A 319 6.10 -19.61 -20.12
CA ASP A 319 6.54 -18.90 -21.33
C ASP A 319 7.90 -18.23 -21.06
N ASP A 320 8.98 -18.90 -21.48
CA ASP A 320 10.35 -18.43 -21.27
C ASP A 320 10.64 -17.07 -21.93
N GLU A 321 9.95 -16.72 -23.02
CA GLU A 321 10.11 -15.45 -23.73
C GLU A 321 9.55 -14.29 -22.87
N LYS A 322 8.39 -14.48 -22.26
CA LYS A 322 7.78 -13.51 -21.32
C LYS A 322 8.61 -13.34 -20.06
N VAL A 323 9.16 -14.45 -19.54
CA VAL A 323 10.03 -14.39 -18.34
C VAL A 323 11.31 -13.61 -18.63
N ALA A 324 11.86 -13.71 -19.83
CA ALA A 324 13.05 -12.98 -20.23
C ALA A 324 12.78 -11.50 -20.55
N ALA A 325 11.60 -11.17 -21.04
CA ALA A 325 11.17 -9.79 -21.33
C ALA A 325 10.91 -8.97 -20.09
#